data_2dc6f29812fbdcbea3c434574b5b5992
#
_entry.id   2dc6f29812fbdcbea3c434574b5b5992
#
_cell.length_a   1.000
_cell.length_b   1.000
_cell.length_c   1.000
_cell.angle_alpha   90.00
_cell.angle_beta   90.00
_cell.angle_gamma   90.00
#
_symmetry.space_group_name_H-M   'P 1'
#
loop_
_entity.id
_entity.type
_entity.pdbx_description
1 polymer ?
#
loop_
_entity_poly.entity_id
_entity_poly.type
_entity_poly.pdbx_seq_one_letter_code
_entity_poly.pdbx_strand_id
1 'polypeptide(L)'
;LLDDWLPLAGTGWQVIKDDYDLMIASRFPIASTYPSIDRQMPGVISTESVWGVPMLFTSSHLKCCDGDVLRQQQADEYMAFQRDAMTAGGSIDLPSGSPIVYGGDLNMVGLSGPISTIKTGDISDNNQYGVDFAPDWDGSSMIELDARLSDRAMDYTWRNDWSVYMPGKLDYII
;
A
#
# COMPACT_ATOMS: atom_id res chain seq x y z
N LEU A 1 -6.41 20.37 11.56
CA LEU A 1 -6.96 19.07 11.98
C LEU A 1 -5.86 18.04 12.20
N LEU A 2 -4.96 17.79 11.21
CA LEU A 2 -3.82 16.88 11.39
C LEU A 2 -2.82 17.40 12.43
N ASP A 3 -2.54 18.70 12.42
CA ASP A 3 -1.66 19.34 13.41
C ASP A 3 -2.22 19.28 14.83
N ASP A 4 -3.55 19.27 14.97
CA ASP A 4 -4.22 19.14 16.27
C ASP A 4 -4.13 17.69 16.81
N TRP A 5 -4.17 16.70 15.92
CA TRP A 5 -4.19 15.29 16.29
C TRP A 5 -2.78 14.66 16.38
N LEU A 6 -1.86 15.18 15.57
CA LEU A 6 -0.47 14.72 15.50
C LEU A 6 0.48 15.90 15.63
N PRO A 7 0.51 16.58 16.79
CA PRO A 7 1.32 17.78 16.99
C PRO A 7 2.81 17.41 17.04
N LEU A 8 3.49 17.54 15.91
CA LEU A 8 4.95 17.53 15.85
C LEU A 8 5.40 18.93 15.48
N ALA A 9 6.20 19.54 16.34
CA ALA A 9 6.60 20.94 16.17
C ALA A 9 7.26 21.20 14.80
N GLY A 10 6.80 22.22 14.11
CA GLY A 10 7.59 22.97 13.14
C GLY A 10 7.36 22.73 11.66
N THR A 11 6.55 21.78 11.21
CA THR A 11 6.29 21.56 9.78
C THR A 11 4.82 21.32 9.50
N GLY A 12 4.25 22.03 8.52
CA GLY A 12 2.90 21.79 8.05
C GLY A 12 2.78 20.43 7.34
N TRP A 13 1.56 19.89 7.33
CA TRP A 13 1.25 18.67 6.59
C TRP A 13 1.01 18.99 5.12
N GLN A 14 1.56 18.16 4.25
CA GLN A 14 1.15 18.06 2.85
C GLN A 14 0.13 16.94 2.73
N VAL A 15 -0.95 17.16 2.00
CA VAL A 15 -2.03 16.20 1.85
C VAL A 15 -2.40 16.12 0.37
N ILE A 16 -2.40 14.92 -0.15
CA ILE A 16 -2.96 14.61 -1.46
C ILE A 16 -4.13 13.66 -1.28
N LYS A 17 -5.12 13.78 -2.15
CA LYS A 17 -6.32 12.96 -2.16
C LYS A 17 -6.67 12.57 -3.57
N ASP A 18 -7.29 11.42 -3.69
CA ASP A 18 -7.86 10.93 -4.93
C ASP A 18 -9.25 10.30 -4.66
N ASP A 19 -9.88 9.77 -5.70
CA ASP A 19 -11.13 9.03 -5.59
C ASP A 19 -10.99 7.80 -4.67
N TYR A 20 -12.09 7.18 -4.34
CA TYR A 20 -12.14 5.97 -3.49
C TYR A 20 -11.62 6.16 -2.05
N ASP A 21 -11.70 7.38 -1.52
CA ASP A 21 -11.23 7.74 -0.17
C ASP A 21 -9.71 7.56 0.04
N LEU A 22 -8.94 7.59 -1.04
CA LEU A 22 -7.49 7.53 -0.99
C LEU A 22 -6.89 8.85 -0.50
N MET A 23 -5.94 8.75 0.42
CA MET A 23 -5.25 9.91 0.96
C MET A 23 -3.82 9.58 1.37
N ILE A 24 -2.90 10.46 1.06
CA ILE A 24 -1.56 10.48 1.66
C ILE A 24 -1.39 11.81 2.39
N ALA A 25 -1.01 11.75 3.65
CA ALA A 25 -0.63 12.91 4.45
C ALA A 25 0.80 12.72 4.95
N SER A 26 1.66 13.70 4.69
CA SER A 26 3.08 13.63 5.05
C SER A 26 3.59 14.96 5.58
N ARG A 27 4.55 14.92 6.50
CA ARG A 27 5.36 16.06 6.92
C ARG A 27 6.59 16.27 6.05
N PHE A 28 7.00 15.22 5.35
CA PHE A 28 8.01 15.35 4.30
C PHE A 28 7.34 15.79 3.01
N PRO A 29 8.05 16.52 2.14
CA PRO A 29 7.51 16.90 0.84
C PRO A 29 7.05 15.68 0.04
N ILE A 30 5.89 15.80 -0.60
CA ILE A 30 5.44 14.81 -1.58
C ILE A 30 6.04 15.25 -2.93
N ALA A 31 7.07 14.54 -3.37
CA ALA A 31 7.87 14.91 -4.54
C ALA A 31 7.11 14.70 -5.84
N SER A 32 6.36 13.62 -5.94
CA SER A 32 5.54 13.30 -7.10
C SER A 32 4.37 12.40 -6.72
N THR A 33 3.31 12.55 -7.48
CA THR A 33 2.14 11.67 -7.43
C THR A 33 1.99 11.02 -8.80
N TYR A 34 1.52 9.82 -8.81
CA TYR A 34 1.28 9.07 -10.03
C TYR A 34 -0.22 8.93 -10.25
N PRO A 35 -0.68 8.77 -11.50
CA PRO A 35 -2.07 8.43 -11.74
C PRO A 35 -2.46 7.23 -10.89
N SER A 36 -3.64 7.27 -10.28
CA SER A 36 -4.16 6.14 -9.53
C SER A 36 -4.15 4.90 -10.40
N ILE A 37 -3.55 3.85 -9.88
CA ILE A 37 -3.84 2.49 -10.31
C ILE A 37 -5.20 2.16 -9.73
N ASP A 38 -6.00 1.28 -10.33
CA ASP A 38 -7.37 1.06 -9.85
C ASP A 38 -7.45 0.94 -8.31
N ARG A 39 -8.07 1.94 -7.67
CA ARG A 39 -8.25 2.06 -6.20
C ARG A 39 -6.95 2.11 -5.38
N GLN A 40 -5.86 2.56 -5.97
CA GLN A 40 -4.55 2.65 -5.33
C GLN A 40 -3.84 3.93 -5.78
N MET A 41 -3.28 4.68 -4.85
CA MET A 41 -2.63 5.97 -5.10
C MET A 41 -1.18 5.93 -4.63
N PRO A 42 -0.22 5.72 -5.55
CA PRO A 42 1.19 5.80 -5.22
C PRO A 42 1.66 7.27 -5.11
N GLY A 43 2.55 7.52 -4.18
CA GLY A 43 3.22 8.80 -4.02
C GLY A 43 4.68 8.63 -3.58
N VAL A 44 5.57 9.41 -4.16
CA VAL A 44 6.97 9.47 -3.72
C VAL A 44 7.14 10.59 -2.72
N ILE A 45 7.63 10.24 -1.54
CA ILE A 45 7.85 11.14 -0.41
C ILE A 45 9.34 11.41 -0.30
N SER A 46 9.73 12.69 -0.24
CA SER A 46 11.12 13.12 -0.09
C SER A 46 11.62 12.88 1.32
N THR A 47 12.21 11.72 1.54
CA THR A 47 12.77 11.28 2.82
C THR A 47 14.29 11.24 2.84
N GLU A 48 14.94 11.83 1.84
CA GLU A 48 16.39 11.83 1.66
C GLU A 48 17.14 12.42 2.85
N SER A 49 16.53 13.37 3.55
CA SER A 49 17.10 13.98 4.76
C SER A 49 17.23 13.01 5.94
N VAL A 50 16.49 11.89 5.91
CA VAL A 50 16.47 10.90 6.98
C VAL A 50 17.15 9.60 6.54
N TRP A 51 16.82 9.13 5.32
CA TRP A 51 17.28 7.82 4.82
C TRP A 51 18.25 7.91 3.63
N GLY A 52 18.54 9.11 3.14
CA GLY A 52 19.41 9.31 1.96
C GLY A 52 18.73 9.00 0.63
N VAL A 53 17.53 8.47 0.65
CA VAL A 53 16.70 8.11 -0.52
C VAL A 53 15.24 8.50 -0.28
N PRO A 54 14.44 8.70 -1.34
CA PRO A 54 13.01 8.89 -1.21
C PRO A 54 12.30 7.59 -0.81
N MET A 55 11.04 7.69 -0.38
CA MET A 55 10.18 6.56 -0.07
C MET A 55 8.99 6.51 -1.05
N LEU A 56 8.67 5.32 -1.53
CA LEU A 56 7.39 5.08 -2.19
C LEU A 56 6.36 4.69 -1.12
N PHE A 57 5.26 5.44 -1.07
CA PHE A 57 4.10 5.10 -0.24
C PHE A 57 2.86 4.96 -1.11
N THR A 58 2.12 3.87 -0.96
CA THR A 58 0.87 3.65 -1.68
C THR A 58 -0.29 3.54 -0.72
N SER A 59 -1.25 4.45 -0.86
CA SER A 59 -2.55 4.37 -0.18
C SER A 59 -3.51 3.53 -1.03
N SER A 60 -4.17 2.54 -0.44
CA SER A 60 -5.04 1.62 -1.16
C SER A 60 -6.39 1.43 -0.46
N HIS A 61 -7.43 1.24 -1.28
CA HIS A 61 -8.76 0.86 -0.84
C HIS A 61 -9.34 -0.12 -1.86
N LEU A 62 -8.95 -1.39 -1.74
CA LEU A 62 -9.29 -2.42 -2.71
C LEU A 62 -10.79 -2.71 -2.74
N LYS A 63 -11.24 -3.42 -3.75
CA LYS A 63 -12.66 -3.76 -3.95
C LYS A 63 -13.22 -4.54 -2.78
N CYS A 64 -14.32 -4.05 -2.19
CA CYS A 64 -14.99 -4.70 -1.07
C CYS A 64 -15.82 -5.94 -1.49
N CYS A 65 -16.33 -6.60 -0.49
CA CYS A 65 -17.42 -7.57 -0.57
C CYS A 65 -17.03 -8.83 -1.36
N ASP A 66 -17.84 -9.24 -2.33
CA ASP A 66 -17.62 -10.39 -3.22
C ASP A 66 -16.65 -10.12 -4.40
N GLY A 67 -15.78 -9.12 -4.25
CA GLY A 67 -14.86 -8.67 -5.29
C GLY A 67 -13.52 -9.39 -5.35
N ASP A 68 -13.41 -10.67 -5.00
CA ASP A 68 -12.14 -11.41 -4.93
C ASP A 68 -11.32 -11.33 -6.22
N VAL A 69 -11.95 -11.51 -7.37
CA VAL A 69 -11.29 -11.43 -8.68
C VAL A 69 -10.71 -10.03 -8.93
N LEU A 70 -11.48 -8.98 -8.60
CA LEU A 70 -11.02 -7.60 -8.77
C LEU A 70 -9.90 -7.26 -7.81
N ARG A 71 -9.96 -7.71 -6.56
CA ARG A 71 -8.84 -7.53 -5.60
C ARG A 71 -7.55 -8.18 -6.09
N GLN A 72 -7.65 -9.36 -6.69
CA GLN A 72 -6.47 -10.02 -7.26
C GLN A 72 -5.92 -9.23 -8.44
N GLN A 73 -6.77 -8.75 -9.35
CA GLN A 73 -6.34 -7.89 -10.46
C GLN A 73 -5.68 -6.60 -9.96
N GLN A 74 -6.23 -5.98 -8.92
CA GLN A 74 -5.66 -4.79 -8.29
C GLN A 74 -4.29 -5.06 -7.67
N ALA A 75 -4.11 -6.21 -7.04
CA ALA A 75 -2.82 -6.63 -6.50
C ALA A 75 -1.78 -6.87 -7.62
N ASP A 76 -2.18 -7.57 -8.67
CA ASP A 76 -1.32 -7.84 -9.83
C ASP A 76 -0.90 -6.53 -10.53
N GLU A 77 -1.83 -5.58 -10.69
CA GLU A 77 -1.58 -4.26 -11.27
C GLU A 77 -0.59 -3.44 -10.43
N TYR A 78 -0.76 -3.46 -9.09
CA TYR A 78 0.19 -2.81 -8.19
C TYR A 78 1.59 -3.43 -8.31
N MET A 79 1.70 -4.74 -8.37
CA MET A 79 3.00 -5.40 -8.50
C MET A 79 3.67 -5.07 -9.85
N ALA A 80 2.91 -4.96 -10.93
CA ALA A 80 3.43 -4.49 -12.20
C ALA A 80 3.96 -3.05 -12.12
N PHE A 81 3.23 -2.16 -11.43
CA PHE A 81 3.67 -0.80 -11.15
C PHE A 81 4.95 -0.77 -10.29
N GLN A 82 4.99 -1.53 -9.20
CA GLN A 82 6.17 -1.57 -8.32
C GLN A 82 7.41 -2.10 -9.04
N ARG A 83 7.27 -3.13 -9.87
CA ARG A 83 8.35 -3.65 -10.72
C ARG A 83 8.88 -2.56 -11.66
N ASP A 84 8.01 -1.80 -12.32
CA ASP A 84 8.41 -0.68 -13.17
C ASP A 84 9.18 0.36 -12.35
N ALA A 85 8.69 0.72 -11.18
CA ALA A 85 9.33 1.69 -10.28
C ALA A 85 10.72 1.24 -9.78
N MET A 86 10.93 -0.05 -9.60
CA MET A 86 12.21 -0.63 -9.17
C MET A 86 13.17 -0.91 -10.34
N THR A 87 12.71 -0.72 -11.59
CA THR A 87 13.49 -0.99 -12.80
C THR A 87 13.89 0.32 -13.47
N ALA A 88 15.17 0.54 -13.67
CA ALA A 88 15.67 1.77 -14.31
C ALA A 88 15.08 1.97 -15.72
N GLY A 89 14.66 3.20 -16.03
CA GLY A 89 14.05 3.57 -17.30
C GLY A 89 12.53 3.37 -17.38
N GLY A 90 11.89 3.07 -16.26
CA GLY A 90 10.44 3.02 -16.12
C GLY A 90 9.77 4.41 -16.08
N SER A 91 8.49 4.43 -15.83
CA SER A 91 7.74 5.68 -15.60
C SER A 91 8.14 6.37 -14.29
N ILE A 92 8.64 5.58 -13.35
CA ILE A 92 9.23 5.98 -12.08
C ILE A 92 10.56 5.26 -11.94
N ASP A 93 11.60 5.98 -11.56
CA ASP A 93 12.90 5.40 -11.21
C ASP A 93 13.15 5.62 -9.71
N LEU A 94 12.88 4.61 -8.90
CA LEU A 94 13.25 4.64 -7.49
C LEU A 94 14.73 4.27 -7.34
N PRO A 95 15.52 5.07 -6.60
CA PRO A 95 16.86 4.66 -6.21
C PRO A 95 16.83 3.34 -5.45
N SER A 96 17.80 2.47 -5.71
CA SER A 96 17.93 1.20 -4.97
C SER A 96 18.00 1.44 -3.47
N GLY A 97 17.27 0.65 -2.70
CA GLY A 97 17.14 0.78 -1.26
C GLY A 97 16.13 1.83 -0.80
N SER A 98 15.36 2.44 -1.70
CA SER A 98 14.22 3.28 -1.32
C SER A 98 13.21 2.46 -0.54
N PRO A 99 12.79 2.91 0.68
CA PRO A 99 11.72 2.23 1.39
C PRO A 99 10.43 2.20 0.55
N ILE A 100 9.75 1.07 0.59
CA ILE A 100 8.46 0.86 -0.09
C ILE A 100 7.45 0.49 0.98
N VAL A 101 6.34 1.23 1.04
CA VAL A 101 5.26 0.98 1.99
C VAL A 101 3.93 0.95 1.22
N TYR A 102 3.21 -0.12 1.39
CA TYR A 102 1.88 -0.32 0.84
C TYR A 102 0.88 -0.47 1.98
N GLY A 103 -0.22 0.28 1.98
CA GLY A 103 -1.17 0.17 3.07
C GLY A 103 -2.53 0.77 2.78
N GLY A 104 -3.51 0.34 3.57
CA GLY A 104 -4.89 0.78 3.52
C GLY A 104 -5.89 -0.32 3.79
N ASP A 105 -7.15 -0.08 3.42
CA ASP A 105 -8.22 -1.07 3.48
C ASP A 105 -8.15 -2.00 2.26
N LEU A 106 -7.60 -3.19 2.46
CA LEU A 106 -7.47 -4.20 1.41
C LEU A 106 -8.72 -5.07 1.25
N ASN A 107 -9.72 -4.88 2.10
CA ASN A 107 -11.00 -5.57 2.04
C ASN A 107 -10.88 -7.10 1.96
N MET A 108 -9.98 -7.71 2.73
CA MET A 108 -9.69 -9.15 2.70
C MET A 108 -10.81 -9.97 3.37
N VAL A 109 -11.97 -10.03 2.73
CA VAL A 109 -13.14 -10.78 3.22
C VAL A 109 -13.28 -12.17 2.57
N GLY A 110 -12.33 -12.60 1.81
CA GLY A 110 -12.36 -13.86 1.06
C GLY A 110 -10.99 -14.52 1.01
N LEU A 111 -10.46 -14.66 -0.19
CA LEU A 111 -9.17 -15.30 -0.44
C LEU A 111 -8.00 -14.37 -0.06
N SER A 112 -6.94 -14.94 0.47
CA SER A 112 -5.70 -14.21 0.83
C SER A 112 -4.72 -14.03 -0.34
N GLY A 113 -5.10 -14.44 -1.55
CA GLY A 113 -4.28 -14.31 -2.76
C GLY A 113 -3.70 -12.91 -2.97
N PRO A 114 -4.52 -11.84 -2.93
CA PRO A 114 -4.04 -10.47 -3.15
C PRO A 114 -2.91 -10.06 -2.19
N ILE A 115 -3.02 -10.40 -0.90
CA ILE A 115 -1.95 -10.13 0.08
C ILE A 115 -0.71 -10.95 -0.22
N SER A 116 -0.87 -12.23 -0.60
CA SER A 116 0.25 -13.07 -0.99
C SER A 116 1.00 -12.46 -2.17
N THR A 117 0.28 -12.05 -3.21
CA THR A 117 0.84 -11.38 -4.39
C THR A 117 1.63 -10.13 -4.01
N ILE A 118 1.06 -9.22 -3.22
CA ILE A 118 1.73 -7.98 -2.80
C ILE A 118 3.00 -8.30 -1.98
N LYS A 119 2.96 -9.30 -1.11
CA LYS A 119 4.09 -9.66 -0.26
C LYS A 119 5.21 -10.39 -0.99
N THR A 120 4.88 -11.22 -1.97
CA THR A 120 5.86 -12.12 -2.60
C THR A 120 6.25 -11.72 -4.02
N GLY A 121 5.45 -10.89 -4.67
CA GLY A 121 5.62 -10.53 -6.08
C GLY A 121 5.19 -11.64 -7.05
N ASP A 122 4.45 -12.65 -6.56
CA ASP A 122 3.88 -13.75 -7.36
C ASP A 122 2.58 -13.24 -8.04
N ILE A 123 2.72 -12.76 -9.27
CA ILE A 123 1.64 -12.19 -10.08
C ILE A 123 0.75 -13.30 -10.59
N SER A 124 -0.55 -13.22 -10.34
CA SER A 124 -1.50 -14.26 -10.70
C SER A 124 -1.76 -14.32 -12.22
N ASP A 125 -1.84 -13.17 -12.89
CA ASP A 125 -1.99 -13.08 -14.36
C ASP A 125 -0.73 -12.51 -15.02
N ASN A 126 0.28 -13.36 -15.19
CA ASN A 126 1.53 -13.00 -15.85
C ASN A 126 1.36 -12.60 -17.33
N ASN A 127 0.27 -13.00 -17.98
CA ASN A 127 0.02 -12.62 -19.37
C ASN A 127 -0.39 -11.14 -19.48
N GLN A 128 -1.14 -10.64 -18.50
CA GLN A 128 -1.61 -9.26 -18.48
C GLN A 128 -0.62 -8.33 -17.78
N TYR A 129 -0.07 -8.75 -16.62
CA TYR A 129 0.70 -7.87 -15.73
C TYR A 129 2.21 -8.15 -15.77
N GLY A 130 2.65 -9.15 -16.52
CA GLY A 130 4.06 -9.49 -16.72
C GLY A 130 4.58 -10.47 -15.66
N VAL A 131 5.90 -10.69 -15.67
CA VAL A 131 6.55 -11.74 -14.87
C VAL A 131 6.60 -11.39 -13.38
N ASP A 132 6.68 -12.43 -12.56
CA ASP A 132 6.94 -12.33 -11.13
C ASP A 132 8.29 -11.65 -10.86
N PHE A 133 8.41 -11.04 -9.70
CA PHE A 133 9.67 -10.44 -9.25
C PHE A 133 9.69 -10.36 -7.72
N ALA A 134 10.88 -10.31 -7.15
CA ALA A 134 11.01 -10.07 -5.70
C ALA A 134 10.68 -8.62 -5.38
N PRO A 135 9.70 -8.34 -4.49
CA PRO A 135 9.21 -6.98 -4.24
C PRO A 135 10.11 -6.14 -3.34
N ASP A 136 11.10 -6.73 -2.68
CA ASP A 136 12.11 -6.02 -1.90
C ASP A 136 13.46 -5.97 -2.64
N TRP A 137 14.27 -4.95 -2.35
CA TRP A 137 15.56 -4.69 -2.97
C TRP A 137 16.62 -5.78 -2.73
N ASP A 138 16.49 -6.53 -1.66
CA ASP A 138 17.38 -7.64 -1.32
C ASP A 138 16.96 -8.99 -1.92
N GLY A 139 15.87 -9.00 -2.67
CA GLY A 139 15.32 -10.20 -3.28
C GLY A 139 14.39 -11.00 -2.36
N SER A 140 14.04 -10.46 -1.20
CA SER A 140 13.10 -11.09 -0.27
C SER A 140 11.65 -10.65 -0.52
N SER A 141 10.74 -11.25 0.25
CA SER A 141 9.34 -10.81 0.34
C SER A 141 9.21 -9.60 1.25
N MET A 142 8.21 -8.75 0.99
CA MET A 142 7.84 -7.66 1.87
C MET A 142 7.26 -8.20 3.20
N ILE A 143 7.46 -7.42 4.26
CA ILE A 143 7.03 -7.78 5.62
C ILE A 143 5.73 -7.05 5.94
N GLU A 144 4.71 -7.81 6.34
CA GLU A 144 3.49 -7.25 6.91
C GLU A 144 3.72 -6.84 8.36
N LEU A 145 3.29 -5.65 8.74
CA LEU A 145 3.28 -5.22 10.13
C LEU A 145 2.15 -5.93 10.90
N ASP A 146 2.52 -6.69 11.92
CA ASP A 146 1.56 -7.39 12.78
C ASP A 146 0.95 -6.41 13.81
N ALA A 147 -0.03 -5.62 13.34
CA ALA A 147 -0.78 -4.70 14.18
C ALA A 147 -1.88 -5.43 14.94
N ARG A 148 -1.89 -5.31 16.27
CA ARG A 148 -2.88 -5.92 17.16
C ARG A 148 -3.57 -4.87 18.01
N LEU A 149 -4.81 -5.15 18.44
CA LEU A 149 -5.49 -4.34 19.43
C LEU A 149 -4.71 -4.36 20.74
N SER A 150 -4.47 -3.19 21.33
CA SER A 150 -3.63 -3.03 22.53
C SER A 150 -4.10 -3.79 23.76
N ASP A 151 -5.39 -4.05 23.87
CA ASP A 151 -6.04 -4.69 25.02
C ASP A 151 -6.47 -6.14 24.76
N ARG A 152 -6.26 -6.66 23.54
CA ARG A 152 -6.71 -7.99 23.11
C ARG A 152 -5.72 -8.63 22.16
N ALA A 153 -5.58 -9.94 22.26
CA ALA A 153 -4.81 -10.73 21.28
C ALA A 153 -5.59 -10.92 19.98
N MET A 154 -6.16 -9.84 19.44
CA MET A 154 -6.95 -9.82 18.21
C MET A 154 -6.38 -8.80 17.23
N ASP A 155 -6.46 -9.09 15.95
CA ASP A 155 -5.94 -8.30 14.84
C ASP A 155 -7.02 -7.80 13.88
N TYR A 156 -8.31 -8.02 14.17
CA TYR A 156 -9.36 -7.49 13.31
C TYR A 156 -9.40 -5.96 13.37
N THR A 157 -9.52 -5.32 12.21
CA THR A 157 -9.66 -3.87 12.06
C THR A 157 -11.10 -3.46 11.76
N TRP A 158 -11.93 -4.41 11.34
CA TRP A 158 -13.34 -4.21 11.06
C TRP A 158 -14.22 -5.18 11.84
N ARG A 159 -15.29 -4.63 12.40
CA ARG A 159 -16.36 -5.39 13.06
C ARG A 159 -17.70 -4.67 12.91
N ASN A 160 -18.70 -5.41 12.45
CA ASN A 160 -20.08 -4.97 12.49
C ASN A 160 -20.98 -6.15 12.92
N ASP A 161 -21.48 -6.10 14.15
CA ASP A 161 -22.27 -7.19 14.76
C ASP A 161 -23.60 -7.45 14.04
N TRP A 162 -24.02 -6.53 13.15
CA TRP A 162 -25.23 -6.66 12.33
C TRP A 162 -24.93 -7.11 10.90
N SER A 163 -23.67 -7.31 10.55
CA SER A 163 -23.26 -7.75 9.24
C SER A 163 -23.36 -9.26 9.08
N VAL A 164 -23.56 -9.71 7.85
CA VAL A 164 -23.41 -11.12 7.46
C VAL A 164 -21.94 -11.56 7.39
N TYR A 165 -21.02 -10.60 7.34
CA TYR A 165 -19.59 -10.87 7.34
C TYR A 165 -19.04 -10.96 8.76
N MET A 166 -18.12 -11.88 8.96
CA MET A 166 -17.40 -12.02 10.23
C MET A 166 -16.45 -10.83 10.45
N PRO A 167 -16.16 -10.45 11.71
CA PRO A 167 -15.07 -9.54 12.00
C PRO A 167 -13.78 -10.03 11.35
N GLY A 168 -13.03 -9.11 10.74
CA GLY A 168 -11.83 -9.45 10.00
C GLY A 168 -10.79 -8.34 10.00
N LYS A 169 -9.55 -8.72 9.70
CA LYS A 169 -8.49 -7.77 9.39
C LYS A 169 -8.69 -7.34 7.94
N LEU A 170 -9.02 -6.09 7.71
CA LEU A 170 -9.21 -5.49 6.40
C LEU A 170 -8.09 -4.49 6.07
N ASP A 171 -7.52 -3.86 7.10
CA ASP A 171 -6.47 -2.86 6.96
C ASP A 171 -5.10 -3.49 7.19
N TYR A 172 -4.17 -3.17 6.31
CA TYR A 172 -2.82 -3.72 6.29
C TYR A 172 -1.79 -2.62 6.08
N ILE A 173 -0.58 -2.86 6.58
CA ILE A 173 0.63 -2.13 6.23
C ILE A 173 1.69 -3.19 5.89
N ILE A 174 2.22 -3.10 4.69
CA ILE A 174 3.19 -4.03 4.11
C ILE A 174 4.41 -3.23 3.64
#